data_6bad041989aca9c16dc2d4f479250173
#
_entry.id   6bad041989aca9c16dc2d4f479250173
#
_cell.length_a   1.000
_cell.length_b   1.000
_cell.length_c   1.000
_cell.angle_alpha   90.00
_cell.angle_beta   90.00
_cell.angle_gamma   90.00
#
_symmetry.space_group_name_H-M   'P 1'
#
loop_
_entity.id
_entity.type
_entity.pdbx_description
1 polymer ?
#
loop_
_entity_poly.entity_id
_entity_poly.type
_entity_poly.pdbx_seq_one_letter_code
_entity_poly.pdbx_strand_id
1 'polypeptide(L)'
;MKLINVFLLSLSFMLLFGCNKGAGTFTLEGVITDASFNQPLTGATVELYGISSGNNQYALVASAVTGEDGKYAFTFDRTRTEKYTLYVKKNQYFEQELEVYYSQLKLKEINIRNVTTAAKSWVEIKIFNNNAANNDHLQFIRQQGKIGCSECCFSGINHLYGFQDTSIFCINDGNSLYSIEYAVFGTSNTGILGVTTTPFDTTVLNLTY
;
A
#
# COMPACT_ATOMS: atom_id res chain seq x y z
N MET A 1 -66.00 -30.80 -2.57
CA MET A 1 -65.29 -30.01 -3.57
C MET A 1 -64.87 -28.59 -3.12
N LYS A 2 -65.65 -27.85 -2.32
CA LYS A 2 -65.29 -26.49 -1.86
C LYS A 2 -64.09 -26.42 -0.88
N LEU A 3 -63.90 -27.41 -0.01
CA LEU A 3 -62.80 -27.47 0.97
C LEU A 3 -61.44 -27.76 0.36
N ILE A 4 -61.38 -28.51 -0.73
CA ILE A 4 -60.14 -28.85 -1.43
C ILE A 4 -59.58 -27.60 -2.18
N ASN A 5 -60.46 -26.77 -2.75
CA ASN A 5 -60.01 -25.55 -3.42
C ASN A 5 -59.46 -24.50 -2.46
N VAL A 6 -59.96 -24.41 -1.22
CA VAL A 6 -59.44 -23.47 -0.21
C VAL A 6 -58.05 -23.92 0.29
N PHE A 7 -57.82 -25.23 0.40
CA PHE A 7 -56.52 -25.77 0.82
C PHE A 7 -55.43 -25.60 -0.26
N LEU A 8 -55.80 -25.79 -1.53
CA LEU A 8 -54.92 -25.56 -2.66
C LEU A 8 -54.58 -24.05 -2.82
N LEU A 9 -55.52 -23.12 -2.56
CA LEU A 9 -55.28 -21.70 -2.59
C LEU A 9 -54.37 -21.21 -1.45
N SER A 10 -54.51 -21.78 -0.26
CA SER A 10 -53.66 -21.51 0.92
C SER A 10 -52.23 -22.03 0.72
N LEU A 11 -52.05 -23.18 0.09
CA LEU A 11 -50.74 -23.77 -0.19
C LEU A 11 -49.95 -22.95 -1.28
N SER A 12 -50.73 -22.40 -2.26
CA SER A 12 -50.14 -21.55 -3.31
C SER A 12 -49.63 -20.19 -2.77
N PHE A 13 -50.21 -19.67 -1.69
CA PHE A 13 -49.77 -18.39 -1.10
C PHE A 13 -48.53 -18.55 -0.22
N MET A 14 -48.24 -19.76 0.32
CA MET A 14 -47.01 -20.02 1.08
C MET A 14 -45.74 -20.13 0.21
N LEU A 15 -45.86 -20.35 -1.10
CA LEU A 15 -44.71 -20.46 -2.00
C LEU A 15 -44.17 -19.11 -2.49
N LEU A 16 -44.84 -18.00 -2.15
CA LEU A 16 -44.41 -16.64 -2.58
C LEU A 16 -43.44 -15.96 -1.59
N PHE A 17 -43.18 -16.54 -0.43
CA PHE A 17 -42.08 -16.11 0.42
C PHE A 17 -40.74 -16.68 -0.09
N GLY A 18 -40.44 -16.41 -1.32
CA GLY A 18 -39.11 -16.65 -1.88
C GLY A 18 -38.09 -15.95 -0.99
N CYS A 19 -37.30 -16.73 -0.28
CA CYS A 19 -36.17 -16.23 0.49
C CYS A 19 -35.29 -15.41 -0.45
N ASN A 20 -35.29 -14.07 -0.31
CA ASN A 20 -34.36 -13.17 -1.00
C ASN A 20 -32.95 -13.45 -0.49
N LYS A 21 -32.40 -14.62 -0.85
CA LYS A 21 -30.99 -14.98 -0.63
C LYS A 21 -30.13 -14.07 -1.50
N GLY A 22 -29.81 -12.89 -1.01
CA GLY A 22 -28.92 -11.98 -1.72
C GLY A 22 -29.14 -10.49 -1.45
N ALA A 23 -30.29 -10.10 -0.88
CA ALA A 23 -30.52 -8.72 -0.49
C ALA A 23 -29.74 -8.37 0.79
N GLY A 24 -29.09 -7.22 0.79
CA GLY A 24 -28.36 -6.68 1.94
C GLY A 24 -27.25 -5.75 1.50
N THR A 25 -26.80 -4.94 2.41
CA THR A 25 -25.70 -4.00 2.22
C THR A 25 -24.58 -4.30 3.19
N PHE A 26 -23.37 -4.01 2.77
CA PHE A 26 -22.19 -3.95 3.63
C PHE A 26 -21.88 -2.49 3.96
N THR A 27 -21.45 -2.25 5.20
CA THR A 27 -20.83 -0.99 5.60
C THR A 27 -19.35 -1.27 5.86
N LEU A 28 -18.48 -0.53 5.18
CA LEU A 28 -17.02 -0.59 5.32
C LEU A 28 -16.52 0.78 5.70
N GLU A 29 -15.83 0.88 6.82
CA GLU A 29 -15.29 2.13 7.36
C GLU A 29 -13.83 1.94 7.76
N GLY A 30 -13.12 3.05 7.92
CA GLY A 30 -11.77 3.03 8.44
C GLY A 30 -11.13 4.40 8.52
N VAL A 31 -9.90 4.40 9.02
CA VAL A 31 -9.05 5.57 9.11
C VAL A 31 -7.80 5.34 8.26
N ILE A 32 -7.46 6.33 7.47
CA ILE A 32 -6.18 6.37 6.76
C ILE A 32 -5.20 7.18 7.60
N THR A 33 -4.05 6.57 7.91
CA THR A 33 -2.99 7.18 8.75
C THR A 33 -1.75 7.46 7.91
N ASP A 34 -1.17 8.64 8.11
CA ASP A 34 0.13 9.03 7.62
C ASP A 34 1.21 8.57 8.61
N ALA A 35 2.01 7.58 8.23
CA ALA A 35 3.10 7.07 9.07
C ALA A 35 4.27 8.06 9.19
N SER A 36 4.48 8.92 8.19
CA SER A 36 5.59 9.87 8.19
C SER A 36 5.41 10.99 9.22
N PHE A 37 4.15 11.36 9.49
CA PHE A 37 3.81 12.43 10.45
C PHE A 37 3.02 11.93 11.65
N ASN A 38 2.70 10.62 11.69
CA ASN A 38 1.94 9.97 12.75
C ASN A 38 0.59 10.66 13.03
N GLN A 39 -0.16 10.95 11.98
CA GLN A 39 -1.43 11.67 12.04
C GLN A 39 -2.45 11.12 11.02
N PRO A 40 -3.75 11.45 11.14
CA PRO A 40 -4.73 11.13 10.10
C PRO A 40 -4.33 11.72 8.75
N LEU A 41 -4.54 10.97 7.66
CA LEU A 41 -4.23 11.42 6.30
C LEU A 41 -5.45 12.08 5.67
N THR A 42 -5.47 13.41 5.65
CA THR A 42 -6.48 14.23 4.96
C THR A 42 -6.30 14.19 3.46
N GLY A 43 -7.40 14.22 2.69
CA GLY A 43 -7.37 14.35 1.23
C GLY A 43 -6.84 13.14 0.47
N ALA A 44 -6.82 11.96 1.07
CA ALA A 44 -6.55 10.72 0.38
C ALA A 44 -7.80 10.22 -0.34
N THR A 45 -7.66 9.82 -1.61
CA THR A 45 -8.71 9.13 -2.35
C THR A 45 -8.71 7.67 -1.95
N VAL A 46 -9.86 7.18 -1.49
CA VAL A 46 -10.10 5.79 -1.12
C VAL A 46 -11.10 5.21 -2.10
N GLU A 47 -10.73 4.15 -2.82
CA GLU A 47 -11.55 3.51 -3.85
C GLU A 47 -11.74 2.03 -3.51
N LEU A 48 -12.98 1.56 -3.57
CA LEU A 48 -13.32 0.15 -3.40
C LEU A 48 -13.69 -0.44 -4.75
N TYR A 49 -12.96 -1.45 -5.19
CA TYR A 49 -13.23 -2.22 -6.40
C TYR A 49 -13.72 -3.61 -6.03
N GLY A 50 -14.68 -4.12 -6.78
CA GLY A 50 -15.15 -5.50 -6.67
C GLY A 50 -14.68 -6.32 -7.85
N ILE A 51 -14.32 -7.59 -7.61
CA ILE A 51 -13.98 -8.56 -8.65
C ILE A 51 -15.15 -9.52 -8.78
N SER A 52 -15.84 -9.47 -9.90
CA SER A 52 -16.97 -10.34 -10.18
C SER A 52 -16.52 -11.79 -10.36
N SER A 53 -17.21 -12.71 -9.70
CA SER A 53 -16.98 -14.14 -9.89
C SER A 53 -17.25 -14.53 -11.35
N GLY A 54 -16.23 -15.03 -12.05
CA GLY A 54 -16.34 -15.62 -13.38
C GLY A 54 -15.79 -14.81 -14.54
N ASN A 55 -15.46 -13.51 -14.41
CA ASN A 55 -14.87 -12.72 -15.50
C ASN A 55 -13.63 -11.90 -15.12
N ASN A 56 -13.19 -11.95 -13.85
CA ASN A 56 -12.04 -11.20 -13.31
C ASN A 56 -12.04 -9.69 -13.63
N GLN A 57 -13.21 -9.12 -13.90
CA GLN A 57 -13.32 -7.68 -14.17
C GLN A 57 -13.41 -6.89 -12.87
N TYR A 58 -12.55 -5.89 -12.77
CA TYR A 58 -12.58 -4.88 -11.70
C TYR A 58 -13.66 -3.85 -12.01
N ALA A 59 -14.58 -3.64 -11.08
CA ALA A 59 -15.58 -2.58 -11.17
C ALA A 59 -15.48 -1.70 -9.92
N LEU A 60 -15.48 -0.38 -10.12
CA LEU A 60 -15.54 0.56 -9.01
C LEU A 60 -16.91 0.42 -8.31
N VAL A 61 -16.86 0.15 -7.01
CA VAL A 61 -18.04 -0.03 -6.15
C VAL A 61 -18.34 1.24 -5.37
N ALA A 62 -17.31 1.88 -4.82
CA ALA A 62 -17.43 3.11 -4.04
C ALA A 62 -16.13 3.90 -4.08
N SER A 63 -16.23 5.22 -3.87
CA SER A 63 -15.09 6.12 -3.74
C SER A 63 -15.40 7.20 -2.71
N ALA A 64 -14.39 7.62 -1.94
CA ALA A 64 -14.44 8.72 -1.00
C ALA A 64 -13.10 9.44 -0.93
N VAL A 65 -13.11 10.67 -0.42
CA VAL A 65 -11.91 11.43 -0.07
C VAL A 65 -11.92 11.64 1.43
N THR A 66 -10.81 11.34 2.10
CA THR A 66 -10.70 11.48 3.56
C THR A 66 -10.75 12.93 4.00
N GLY A 67 -11.48 13.19 5.10
CA GLY A 67 -11.50 14.47 5.79
C GLY A 67 -10.30 14.67 6.71
N GLU A 68 -10.34 15.71 7.56
CA GLU A 68 -9.26 16.04 8.51
C GLU A 68 -8.99 14.93 9.53
N ASP A 69 -9.99 14.11 9.83
CA ASP A 69 -9.89 12.96 10.72
C ASP A 69 -9.39 11.67 10.02
N GLY A 70 -9.08 11.76 8.74
CA GLY A 70 -8.61 10.63 7.92
C GLY A 70 -9.65 9.54 7.66
N LYS A 71 -10.91 9.74 8.04
CA LYS A 71 -11.96 8.72 7.93
C LYS A 71 -12.51 8.59 6.52
N TYR A 72 -12.91 7.38 6.18
CA TYR A 72 -13.75 7.04 5.04
C TYR A 72 -14.87 6.10 5.46
N ALA A 73 -15.99 6.11 4.72
CA ALA A 73 -17.09 5.20 4.93
C ALA A 73 -17.78 4.88 3.60
N PHE A 74 -18.11 3.61 3.40
CA PHE A 74 -18.86 3.11 2.25
C PHE A 74 -20.04 2.28 2.70
N THR A 75 -21.17 2.44 2.02
CA THR A 75 -22.31 1.50 2.06
C THR A 75 -22.55 1.04 0.64
N PHE A 76 -22.51 -0.28 0.41
CA PHE A 76 -22.63 -0.87 -0.93
C PHE A 76 -23.40 -2.19 -0.88
N ASP A 77 -24.01 -2.52 -2.02
CA ASP A 77 -24.86 -3.71 -2.12
C ASP A 77 -24.02 -4.99 -2.06
N ARG A 78 -24.60 -6.00 -1.43
CA ARG A 78 -24.10 -7.36 -1.46
C ARG A 78 -24.26 -7.94 -2.86
N THR A 79 -23.15 -8.08 -3.59
CA THR A 79 -23.09 -8.70 -4.92
C THR A 79 -22.36 -10.03 -4.90
N ARG A 80 -22.44 -10.81 -5.99
CA ARG A 80 -21.63 -12.04 -6.17
C ARG A 80 -20.19 -11.67 -6.50
N THR A 81 -19.43 -11.36 -5.47
CA THR A 81 -18.04 -10.91 -5.55
C THR A 81 -17.20 -11.85 -4.70
N GLU A 82 -16.06 -12.28 -5.19
CA GLU A 82 -15.13 -13.12 -4.43
C GLU A 82 -14.37 -12.29 -3.41
N LYS A 83 -13.85 -11.16 -3.86
CA LYS A 83 -13.12 -10.20 -3.04
C LYS A 83 -13.34 -8.78 -3.53
N TYR A 84 -13.10 -7.86 -2.63
CA TYR A 84 -12.96 -6.43 -2.94
C TYR A 84 -11.49 -6.05 -2.76
N THR A 85 -11.08 -5.01 -3.47
CA THR A 85 -9.77 -4.38 -3.29
C THR A 85 -9.97 -2.92 -2.93
N LEU A 86 -9.41 -2.53 -1.80
CA LEU A 86 -9.40 -1.15 -1.32
C LEU A 86 -8.09 -0.50 -1.74
N TYR A 87 -8.15 0.53 -2.58
CA TYR A 87 -7.02 1.35 -2.98
C TYR A 87 -7.03 2.66 -2.21
N VAL A 88 -5.88 3.05 -1.68
CA VAL A 88 -5.66 4.35 -1.04
C VAL A 88 -4.58 5.09 -1.81
N LYS A 89 -4.93 6.26 -2.34
CA LYS A 89 -4.06 7.07 -3.20
C LYS A 89 -4.02 8.51 -2.73
N LYS A 90 -2.83 9.07 -2.69
CA LYS A 90 -2.62 10.50 -2.51
C LYS A 90 -1.33 10.91 -3.23
N ASN A 91 -1.32 12.11 -3.83
CA ASN A 91 -0.11 12.61 -4.50
C ASN A 91 1.06 12.65 -3.52
N GLN A 92 2.25 12.21 -3.96
CA GLN A 92 3.49 12.10 -3.19
C GLN A 92 3.44 11.15 -1.98
N TYR A 93 2.47 10.23 -1.92
CA TYR A 93 2.39 9.14 -0.96
C TYR A 93 2.54 7.80 -1.67
N PHE A 94 2.94 6.78 -0.93
CA PHE A 94 2.90 5.42 -1.45
C PHE A 94 1.46 4.96 -1.55
N GLU A 95 1.08 4.44 -2.72
CA GLU A 95 -0.23 3.83 -2.89
C GLU A 95 -0.32 2.56 -2.03
N GLN A 96 -1.50 2.32 -1.45
CA GLN A 96 -1.79 1.13 -0.68
C GLN A 96 -2.91 0.34 -1.35
N GLU A 97 -2.77 -0.97 -1.32
CA GLU A 97 -3.76 -1.91 -1.79
C GLU A 97 -4.04 -2.92 -0.66
N LEU A 98 -5.32 -3.08 -0.32
CA LEU A 98 -5.77 -4.01 0.69
C LEU A 98 -6.88 -4.90 0.14
N GLU A 99 -6.65 -6.22 0.12
CA GLU A 99 -7.69 -7.18 -0.23
C GLU A 99 -8.67 -7.37 0.93
N VAL A 100 -9.96 -7.35 0.60
CA VAL A 100 -11.06 -7.58 1.53
C VAL A 100 -11.91 -8.73 0.99
N TYR A 101 -11.73 -9.92 1.52
CA TYR A 101 -12.48 -11.09 1.08
C TYR A 101 -13.95 -11.00 1.51
N TYR A 102 -14.84 -11.42 0.61
CA TYR A 102 -16.28 -11.46 0.87
C TYR A 102 -16.63 -12.20 2.17
N SER A 103 -15.94 -13.30 2.46
CA SER A 103 -16.13 -14.10 3.68
C SER A 103 -15.77 -13.38 4.99
N GLN A 104 -15.04 -12.27 4.91
CA GLN A 104 -14.63 -11.44 6.05
C GLN A 104 -15.62 -10.31 6.33
N LEU A 105 -16.59 -10.10 5.45
CA LEU A 105 -17.58 -9.04 5.59
C LEU A 105 -18.83 -9.56 6.29
N LYS A 106 -19.30 -8.80 7.26
CA LYS A 106 -20.49 -9.06 8.03
C LYS A 106 -21.62 -8.12 7.60
N LEU A 107 -22.80 -8.69 7.35
CA LEU A 107 -24.01 -7.93 7.07
C LEU A 107 -24.51 -7.25 8.34
N LYS A 108 -25.05 -6.04 8.22
CA LYS A 108 -25.64 -5.25 9.33
C LYS A 108 -24.65 -4.88 10.44
N GLU A 109 -23.37 -5.07 10.21
CA GLU A 109 -22.29 -4.63 11.10
C GLU A 109 -21.35 -3.68 10.33
N ILE A 110 -20.66 -2.82 11.07
CA ILE A 110 -19.58 -1.99 10.51
C ILE A 110 -18.33 -2.88 10.37
N ASN A 111 -17.83 -3.00 9.15
CA ASN A 111 -16.58 -3.69 8.84
C ASN A 111 -15.45 -2.66 8.83
N ILE A 112 -14.52 -2.76 9.76
CA ILE A 112 -13.44 -1.77 9.90
C ILE A 112 -12.19 -2.23 9.14
N ARG A 113 -11.61 -1.33 8.32
CA ARG A 113 -10.33 -1.50 7.63
C ARG A 113 -9.52 -0.21 7.71
N ASN A 114 -8.57 -0.17 8.62
CA ASN A 114 -7.62 0.94 8.72
C ASN A 114 -6.43 0.68 7.79
N VAL A 115 -5.93 1.73 7.15
CA VAL A 115 -4.78 1.65 6.23
C VAL A 115 -3.77 2.72 6.63
N THR A 116 -2.49 2.34 6.60
CA THR A 116 -1.39 3.26 6.87
C THR A 116 -0.55 3.41 5.60
N THR A 117 -0.22 4.63 5.24
CA THR A 117 0.72 4.95 4.16
C THR A 117 1.74 5.96 4.64
N ALA A 118 2.82 6.13 3.88
CA ALA A 118 3.88 7.09 4.18
C ALA A 118 4.05 8.08 3.02
N ALA A 119 4.48 9.28 3.35
CA ALA A 119 4.94 10.26 2.38
C ALA A 119 6.17 9.73 1.64
N LYS A 120 6.25 9.94 0.34
CA LYS A 120 7.46 9.64 -0.45
C LYS A 120 8.57 10.62 -0.09
N SER A 121 9.79 10.13 -0.07
CA SER A 121 11.02 10.88 0.04
C SER A 121 12.09 10.22 -0.82
N TRP A 122 13.20 10.90 -1.06
CA TRP A 122 14.30 10.36 -1.85
C TRP A 122 15.62 10.51 -1.10
N VAL A 123 16.51 9.56 -1.33
CA VAL A 123 17.89 9.61 -0.89
C VAL A 123 18.77 9.69 -2.11
N GLU A 124 19.62 10.72 -2.20
CA GLU A 124 20.70 10.80 -3.16
C GLU A 124 21.98 10.28 -2.49
N ILE A 125 22.41 9.07 -2.85
CA ILE A 125 23.70 8.53 -2.41
C ILE A 125 24.77 9.12 -3.33
N LYS A 126 25.52 10.13 -2.85
CA LYS A 126 26.66 10.71 -3.56
C LYS A 126 27.90 9.90 -3.26
N ILE A 127 28.47 9.31 -4.30
CA ILE A 127 29.61 8.40 -4.21
C ILE A 127 30.80 9.09 -4.89
N PHE A 128 31.85 9.36 -4.11
CA PHE A 128 33.05 10.01 -4.58
C PHE A 128 34.31 9.30 -4.09
N ASN A 129 35.18 8.94 -5.04
CA ASN A 129 36.50 8.34 -4.76
C ASN A 129 37.58 9.41 -4.74
N ASN A 130 38.13 9.71 -3.55
CA ASN A 130 39.14 10.75 -3.37
C ASN A 130 40.52 10.40 -3.94
N ASN A 131 40.89 9.12 -3.95
CA ASN A 131 42.21 8.61 -4.35
C ASN A 131 42.05 7.43 -5.30
N ALA A 132 41.44 7.69 -6.44
CA ALA A 132 41.08 6.65 -7.39
C ALA A 132 42.31 5.87 -7.91
N ALA A 133 42.29 4.58 -7.74
CA ALA A 133 43.16 3.61 -8.41
C ALA A 133 42.33 2.75 -9.38
N ASN A 134 42.94 2.25 -10.44
CA ASN A 134 42.24 1.51 -11.50
C ASN A 134 41.61 0.19 -10.98
N ASN A 135 42.08 -0.32 -9.83
CA ASN A 135 41.61 -1.57 -9.22
C ASN A 135 40.73 -1.33 -7.98
N ASP A 136 40.35 -0.10 -7.68
CA ASP A 136 39.45 0.17 -6.56
C ASP A 136 38.11 -0.54 -6.76
N HIS A 137 37.63 -1.14 -5.70
CA HIS A 137 36.37 -1.87 -5.71
C HIS A 137 35.60 -1.53 -4.44
N LEU A 138 34.57 -0.68 -4.60
CA LEU A 138 33.57 -0.41 -3.57
C LEU A 138 32.42 -1.39 -3.69
N GLN A 139 32.01 -1.96 -2.58
CA GLN A 139 30.69 -2.58 -2.48
C GLN A 139 29.88 -1.91 -1.38
N PHE A 140 28.57 -1.86 -1.58
CA PHE A 140 27.64 -1.42 -0.54
C PHE A 140 26.29 -2.14 -0.65
N ILE A 141 25.62 -2.26 0.49
CA ILE A 141 24.30 -2.86 0.60
C ILE A 141 23.42 -2.00 1.49
N ARG A 142 22.16 -1.83 1.11
CA ARG A 142 21.20 -1.17 1.96
C ARG A 142 20.92 -2.00 3.20
N GLN A 143 21.03 -1.38 4.39
CA GLN A 143 20.71 -1.98 5.68
C GLN A 143 19.30 -1.61 6.12
N GLN A 144 18.90 -0.34 5.93
CA GLN A 144 17.56 0.15 6.24
C GLN A 144 17.04 1.03 5.10
N GLY A 145 15.73 1.06 4.94
CA GLY A 145 15.03 1.84 3.92
C GLY A 145 13.88 1.06 3.29
N LYS A 146 13.13 1.74 2.43
CA LYS A 146 11.95 1.19 1.73
C LYS A 146 12.29 -0.03 0.88
N ILE A 147 11.46 -1.05 0.99
CA ILE A 147 11.54 -2.28 0.19
C ILE A 147 10.18 -2.61 -0.42
N GLY A 148 10.16 -3.49 -1.41
CA GLY A 148 8.91 -4.07 -1.94
C GLY A 148 8.12 -3.15 -2.85
N CYS A 149 8.69 -2.05 -3.33
CA CYS A 149 8.07 -1.18 -4.32
C CYS A 149 8.82 -1.22 -5.65
N SER A 150 8.14 -0.93 -6.77
CA SER A 150 8.74 -0.90 -8.12
C SER A 150 9.79 0.21 -8.29
N GLU A 151 9.67 1.30 -7.51
CA GLU A 151 10.58 2.45 -7.50
C GLU A 151 11.72 2.29 -6.47
N CYS A 152 11.71 1.20 -5.68
CA CYS A 152 12.73 0.95 -4.66
C CYS A 152 14.07 0.58 -5.29
N CYS A 153 15.17 1.08 -4.72
CA CYS A 153 16.50 0.67 -5.11
C CYS A 153 16.74 -0.83 -4.88
N PHE A 154 17.65 -1.37 -5.67
CA PHE A 154 18.10 -2.75 -5.55
C PHE A 154 18.51 -3.09 -4.11
N SER A 155 18.05 -4.25 -3.64
CA SER A 155 18.26 -4.70 -2.25
C SER A 155 19.49 -5.56 -2.06
N GLY A 156 20.15 -5.98 -3.15
CA GLY A 156 21.38 -6.76 -3.11
C GLY A 156 22.62 -5.89 -2.96
N ILE A 157 23.78 -6.55 -3.05
CA ILE A 157 25.07 -5.88 -2.99
C ILE A 157 25.31 -5.14 -4.31
N ASN A 158 25.65 -3.86 -4.22
CA ASN A 158 26.07 -3.03 -5.34
C ASN A 158 27.60 -3.06 -5.41
N HIS A 159 28.16 -3.19 -6.61
CA HIS A 159 29.59 -3.19 -6.88
C HIS A 159 29.95 -2.06 -7.83
N LEU A 160 30.92 -1.22 -7.44
CA LEU A 160 31.48 -0.16 -8.25
C LEU A 160 33.00 -0.32 -8.35
N TYR A 161 33.55 -0.13 -9.55
CA TYR A 161 34.95 -0.37 -9.84
C TYR A 161 35.64 0.88 -10.38
N GLY A 162 36.89 1.11 -10.00
CA GLY A 162 37.69 2.24 -10.44
C GLY A 162 37.21 3.58 -9.91
N PHE A 163 37.52 4.65 -10.63
CA PHE A 163 37.09 6.01 -10.29
C PHE A 163 35.56 6.14 -10.26
N GLN A 164 35.05 6.73 -9.19
CA GLN A 164 33.62 7.03 -9.03
C GLN A 164 33.42 8.51 -8.67
N ASP A 165 32.55 9.16 -9.43
CA ASP A 165 31.92 10.46 -9.13
C ASP A 165 30.50 10.38 -9.64
N THR A 166 29.59 9.83 -8.82
CA THR A 166 28.25 9.49 -9.26
C THR A 166 27.22 9.63 -8.15
N SER A 167 25.94 9.68 -8.54
CA SER A 167 24.80 9.69 -7.62
C SER A 167 23.82 8.56 -7.95
N ILE A 168 23.31 7.91 -6.90
CA ILE A 168 22.23 6.94 -7.01
C ILE A 168 21.05 7.48 -6.23
N PHE A 169 19.86 7.52 -6.87
CA PHE A 169 18.63 7.98 -6.24
C PHE A 169 17.76 6.82 -5.81
N CYS A 170 17.40 6.80 -4.53
CA CYS A 170 16.57 5.76 -3.94
C CYS A 170 15.34 6.37 -3.29
N ILE A 171 14.17 5.78 -3.54
CA ILE A 171 12.95 6.20 -2.84
C ILE A 171 12.93 5.61 -1.43
N ASN A 172 12.38 6.37 -0.47
CA ASN A 172 12.21 5.96 0.92
C ASN A 172 10.91 6.53 1.51
N ASP A 173 10.50 6.01 2.67
CA ASP A 173 9.46 6.62 3.47
C ASP A 173 9.99 7.93 4.08
N GLY A 174 9.17 8.97 4.11
CA GLY A 174 9.51 10.25 4.75
C GLY A 174 9.63 10.12 6.26
N ASN A 175 10.52 10.91 6.87
CA ASN A 175 10.87 10.86 8.30
C ASN A 175 11.35 9.47 8.75
N SER A 176 12.00 8.73 7.87
CA SER A 176 12.48 7.37 8.12
C SER A 176 13.98 7.26 7.86
N LEU A 177 14.64 6.39 8.59
CA LEU A 177 16.07 6.15 8.40
C LEU A 177 16.31 5.39 7.10
N TYR A 178 17.27 5.88 6.31
CA TYR A 178 17.89 5.15 5.22
C TYR A 178 19.35 4.91 5.55
N SER A 179 19.85 3.70 5.46
CA SER A 179 21.26 3.39 5.75
C SER A 179 21.82 2.35 4.80
N ILE A 180 23.12 2.45 4.57
CA ILE A 180 23.95 1.51 3.80
C ILE A 180 25.14 1.07 4.64
N GLU A 181 25.54 -0.17 4.47
CA GLU A 181 26.84 -0.68 4.88
C GLU A 181 27.73 -0.75 3.64
N TYR A 182 28.99 -0.33 3.77
CA TYR A 182 29.94 -0.31 2.67
C TYR A 182 31.29 -0.89 3.06
N ALA A 183 32.03 -1.38 2.05
CA ALA A 183 33.40 -1.81 2.17
C ALA A 183 34.18 -1.49 0.88
N VAL A 184 35.41 -0.99 1.04
CA VAL A 184 36.36 -0.82 -0.04
C VAL A 184 37.39 -1.95 0.02
N PHE A 185 37.39 -2.83 -0.99
CA PHE A 185 38.22 -4.02 -1.03
C PHE A 185 39.71 -3.71 -0.99
N GLY A 186 40.49 -4.52 -0.26
CA GLY A 186 41.91 -4.32 -0.12
C GLY A 186 42.31 -3.20 0.84
N THR A 187 41.36 -2.61 1.53
CA THR A 187 41.58 -1.54 2.52
C THR A 187 40.85 -1.84 3.83
N SER A 188 41.08 -1.02 4.85
CA SER A 188 40.30 -1.04 6.11
C SER A 188 39.09 -0.06 6.06
N ASN A 189 38.80 0.56 4.90
CA ASN A 189 37.73 1.52 4.78
C ASN A 189 36.38 0.79 4.64
N THR A 190 35.70 0.65 5.75
CA THR A 190 34.37 0.05 5.85
C THR A 190 33.52 0.83 6.85
N GLY A 191 32.21 0.75 6.73
CA GLY A 191 31.34 1.41 7.71
C GLY A 191 29.87 1.35 7.37
N ILE A 192 29.08 1.97 8.24
CA ILE A 192 27.64 2.18 8.04
C ILE A 192 27.39 3.69 7.97
N LEU A 193 26.71 4.12 6.93
CA LEU A 193 26.26 5.50 6.76
C LEU A 193 24.72 5.52 6.74
N GLY A 194 24.14 6.57 7.32
CA GLY A 194 22.68 6.70 7.35
C GLY A 194 22.23 8.16 7.43
N VAL A 195 21.03 8.40 6.92
CA VAL A 195 20.34 9.70 6.99
C VAL A 195 18.87 9.48 7.29
N THR A 196 18.26 10.40 8.03
CA THR A 196 16.79 10.45 8.15
C THR A 196 16.25 11.29 7.00
N THR A 197 15.33 10.71 6.23
CA THR A 197 14.77 11.35 5.05
C THR A 197 13.77 12.45 5.41
N THR A 198 13.74 13.51 4.60
CA THR A 198 12.74 14.57 4.68
C THR A 198 11.55 14.22 3.77
N PRO A 199 10.30 14.20 4.27
CA PRO A 199 9.13 13.95 3.45
C PRO A 199 9.05 14.91 2.25
N PHE A 200 8.71 14.36 1.08
CA PHE A 200 8.53 15.10 -0.20
C PHE A 200 9.80 15.73 -0.76
N ASP A 201 10.97 15.44 -0.19
CA ASP A 201 12.24 16.04 -0.58
C ASP A 201 13.34 14.99 -0.75
N THR A 202 14.49 15.42 -1.26
CA THR A 202 15.70 14.60 -1.43
C THR A 202 16.70 14.90 -0.32
N THR A 203 17.10 13.85 0.39
CA THR A 203 18.14 13.91 1.43
C THR A 203 19.43 13.33 0.87
N VAL A 204 20.56 14.02 1.06
CA VAL A 204 21.87 13.58 0.54
C VAL A 204 22.57 12.69 1.56
N LEU A 205 23.06 11.52 1.11
CA LEU A 205 23.96 10.61 1.83
C LEU A 205 25.30 10.60 1.12
N ASN A 206 26.34 11.17 1.73
CA ASN A 206 27.67 11.21 1.13
C ASN A 206 28.47 9.96 1.49
N LEU A 207 28.95 9.24 0.48
CA LEU A 207 29.88 8.11 0.59
C LEU A 207 31.18 8.51 -0.12
N THR A 208 32.17 8.91 0.67
CA THR A 208 33.51 9.28 0.17
C THR A 208 34.53 8.22 0.61
N TYR A 209 35.38 7.73 -0.29
CA TYR A 209 36.35 6.66 -0.03
C TYR A 209 37.63 6.82 -0.84
#